data_b835e79103675dbedb2443fce5e4643c
#
_entry.id   b835e79103675dbedb2443fce5e4643c
#
_cell.length_a   1.000
_cell.length_b   1.000
_cell.length_c   1.000
_cell.angle_alpha   90.00
_cell.angle_beta   90.00
_cell.angle_gamma   90.00
#
_symmetry.space_group_name_H-M   'P 1'
#
loop_
_entity.id
_entity.type
_entity.pdbx_description
1 polymer ?
#
loop_
_entity_poly.entity_id
_entity_poly.type
_entity_poly.pdbx_seq_one_letter_code
_entity_poly.pdbx_strand_id
1 'polypeptide(L)'
;MKIIVPVKRVIDYNVKPRVKADGTGVDLANVKMSMNPFDEIAVEEGIRLKEKGLATELVAVSVGPAKAQETLRTALAMGADRAILVQVDDGVEVEPLAVAKILKAIIDEEQPGLVIAGKQAIDDDSNQVGQMVAALTGRPQGTFASKVEVSGDSVAVTREVDGGLETVNLKLPAIVTTDLRLNEPRYASLPNIMKAKSKPLATKSAADYGVDIAPRLKTLKVAEPPVRQAGIKVADVDALVAKLKELGVA
;
A
#
# COMPACT_ATOMS: atom_id res chain seq x y z
N MET A 1 -15.06 -16.03 -1.86
CA MET A 1 -14.32 -15.43 -2.99
C MET A 1 -12.82 -15.42 -2.71
N LYS A 2 -11.96 -15.30 -3.74
CA LYS A 2 -10.53 -15.04 -3.59
C LYS A 2 -10.27 -13.55 -3.38
N ILE A 3 -9.31 -13.20 -2.51
CA ILE A 3 -8.85 -11.83 -2.30
C ILE A 3 -7.36 -11.74 -2.67
N ILE A 4 -6.98 -10.67 -3.38
CA ILE A 4 -5.58 -10.31 -3.62
C ILE A 4 -5.24 -9.07 -2.81
N VAL A 5 -4.08 -9.09 -2.14
CA VAL A 5 -3.54 -7.95 -1.42
C VAL A 5 -2.11 -7.67 -1.92
N PRO A 6 -1.92 -6.58 -2.67
CA PRO A 6 -0.57 -6.09 -2.98
C PRO A 6 0.10 -5.57 -1.71
N VAL A 7 1.38 -5.89 -1.54
CA VAL A 7 2.20 -5.41 -0.41
C VAL A 7 3.55 -4.90 -0.91
N LYS A 8 3.99 -3.75 -0.39
CA LYS A 8 5.27 -3.13 -0.75
C LYS A 8 6.26 -3.21 0.40
N ARG A 9 7.52 -3.50 0.09
CA ARG A 9 8.65 -3.40 1.01
C ARG A 9 9.16 -1.97 1.02
N VAL A 10 9.11 -1.30 2.17
CA VAL A 10 9.50 0.10 2.35
C VAL A 10 10.46 0.26 3.52
N ILE A 11 11.09 1.42 3.66
CA ILE A 11 11.85 1.77 4.87
C ILE A 11 10.87 1.75 6.06
N ASP A 12 11.28 1.11 7.16
CA ASP A 12 10.48 1.09 8.40
C ASP A 12 10.22 2.53 8.88
N TYR A 13 8.98 2.85 9.18
CA TYR A 13 8.55 4.21 9.55
C TYR A 13 9.24 4.78 10.81
N ASN A 14 9.86 3.93 11.63
CA ASN A 14 10.67 4.38 12.79
C ASN A 14 12.09 4.79 12.39
N VAL A 15 12.50 4.56 11.15
CA VAL A 15 13.83 4.91 10.66
C VAL A 15 13.79 6.28 10.00
N LYS A 16 14.67 7.20 10.43
CA LYS A 16 14.87 8.46 9.73
C LYS A 16 15.65 8.20 8.43
N PRO A 17 15.04 8.42 7.24
CA PRO A 17 15.76 8.25 5.98
C PRO A 17 16.91 9.25 5.85
N ARG A 18 17.95 8.84 5.13
CA ARG A 18 19.11 9.68 4.83
C ARG A 18 19.25 9.81 3.33
N VAL A 19 19.66 10.97 2.88
CA VAL A 19 20.01 11.22 1.48
C VAL A 19 21.42 10.72 1.20
N LYS A 20 21.64 10.08 0.06
CA LYS A 20 23.00 9.72 -0.40
C LYS A 20 23.85 10.96 -0.56
N ALA A 21 25.16 10.85 -0.34
CA ALA A 21 26.09 11.97 -0.41
C ALA A 21 26.10 12.69 -1.78
N ASP A 22 25.80 11.95 -2.85
CA ASP A 22 25.70 12.49 -4.22
C ASP A 22 24.31 13.06 -4.57
N GLY A 23 23.34 13.00 -3.66
CA GLY A 23 21.98 13.49 -3.86
C GLY A 23 21.15 12.69 -4.88
N THR A 24 21.58 11.50 -5.30
CA THR A 24 20.89 10.70 -6.32
C THR A 24 19.71 9.91 -5.80
N GLY A 25 19.51 9.83 -4.47
CA GLY A 25 18.42 9.07 -3.88
C GLY A 25 18.56 8.95 -2.36
N VAL A 26 17.70 8.13 -1.78
CA VAL A 26 17.75 7.77 -0.36
C VAL A 26 18.77 6.65 -0.16
N ASP A 27 19.56 6.74 0.91
CA ASP A 27 20.50 5.68 1.29
C ASP A 27 19.75 4.51 1.95
N LEU A 28 19.74 3.37 1.27
CA LEU A 28 19.11 2.13 1.72
C LEU A 28 20.10 1.14 2.36
N ALA A 29 21.39 1.50 2.46
CA ALA A 29 22.39 0.61 3.02
C ALA A 29 22.15 0.39 4.54
N ASN A 30 22.02 -0.87 4.95
CA ASN A 30 21.79 -1.28 6.34
C ASN A 30 20.58 -0.61 7.03
N VAL A 31 19.57 -0.26 6.25
CA VAL A 31 18.32 0.32 6.76
C VAL A 31 17.33 -0.81 7.04
N LYS A 32 16.65 -0.74 8.18
CA LYS A 32 15.54 -1.65 8.49
C LYS A 32 14.42 -1.39 7.50
N MET A 33 13.94 -2.46 6.87
CA MET A 33 12.79 -2.44 5.95
C MET A 33 11.62 -3.19 6.57
N SER A 34 10.40 -2.78 6.23
CA SER A 34 9.16 -3.41 6.70
C SER A 34 8.12 -3.45 5.59
N MET A 35 6.96 -4.06 5.86
CA MET A 35 5.77 -3.90 5.04
C MET A 35 5.26 -2.47 5.16
N ASN A 36 4.77 -1.90 4.07
CA ASN A 36 4.09 -0.62 4.08
C ASN A 36 2.89 -0.66 5.06
N PRO A 37 2.75 0.30 5.99
CA PRO A 37 1.68 0.28 6.99
C PRO A 37 0.26 0.20 6.41
N PHE A 38 0.00 0.86 5.29
CA PHE A 38 -1.30 0.77 4.63
C PHE A 38 -1.58 -0.62 4.07
N ASP A 39 -0.53 -1.35 3.66
CA ASP A 39 -0.67 -2.72 3.16
C ASP A 39 -0.87 -3.71 4.31
N GLU A 40 -0.31 -3.45 5.49
CA GLU A 40 -0.60 -4.23 6.71
C GLU A 40 -2.09 -4.16 7.04
N ILE A 41 -2.71 -2.97 6.94
CA ILE A 41 -4.16 -2.79 7.08
C ILE A 41 -4.93 -3.60 6.04
N ALA A 42 -4.47 -3.60 4.78
CA ALA A 42 -5.10 -4.36 3.70
C ALA A 42 -5.02 -5.87 3.93
N VAL A 43 -3.88 -6.38 4.38
CA VAL A 43 -3.68 -7.80 4.74
C VAL A 43 -4.62 -8.19 5.88
N GLU A 44 -4.68 -7.38 6.95
CA GLU A 44 -5.57 -7.62 8.09
C GLU A 44 -7.04 -7.67 7.67
N GLU A 45 -7.48 -6.76 6.80
CA GLU A 45 -8.86 -6.77 6.33
C GLU A 45 -9.17 -8.03 5.52
N GLY A 46 -8.26 -8.43 4.63
CA GLY A 46 -8.38 -9.69 3.90
C GLY A 46 -8.52 -10.92 4.82
N ILE A 47 -7.73 -10.95 5.91
CA ILE A 47 -7.80 -12.02 6.92
C ILE A 47 -9.15 -11.97 7.65
N ARG A 48 -9.62 -10.80 8.09
CA ARG A 48 -10.92 -10.64 8.77
C ARG A 48 -12.09 -11.08 7.90
N LEU A 49 -12.07 -10.76 6.61
CA LEU A 49 -13.08 -11.24 5.66
C LEU A 49 -13.04 -12.76 5.50
N LYS A 50 -11.86 -13.37 5.52
CA LYS A 50 -11.71 -14.82 5.48
C LYS A 50 -12.21 -15.49 6.77
N GLU A 51 -11.91 -14.96 7.93
CA GLU A 51 -12.40 -15.43 9.23
C GLU A 51 -13.92 -15.37 9.33
N LYS A 52 -14.56 -14.38 8.67
CA LYS A 52 -16.01 -14.27 8.54
C LYS A 52 -16.62 -15.24 7.50
N GLY A 53 -15.81 -16.07 6.83
CA GLY A 53 -16.28 -16.98 5.78
C GLY A 53 -16.63 -16.32 4.45
N LEU A 54 -16.33 -15.02 4.27
CA LEU A 54 -16.62 -14.27 3.05
C LEU A 54 -15.55 -14.44 1.97
N ALA A 55 -14.34 -14.83 2.38
CA ALA A 55 -13.26 -15.17 1.47
C ALA A 55 -12.80 -16.61 1.69
N THR A 56 -12.39 -17.27 0.61
CA THR A 56 -11.89 -18.66 0.61
C THR A 56 -10.37 -18.72 0.53
N GLU A 57 -9.75 -17.71 -0.08
CA GLU A 57 -8.30 -17.64 -0.28
C GLU A 57 -7.84 -16.19 -0.23
N LEU A 58 -6.70 -15.95 0.46
CA LEU A 58 -6.01 -14.67 0.53
C LEU A 58 -4.62 -14.81 -0.08
N VAL A 59 -4.35 -14.08 -1.17
CA VAL A 59 -3.09 -14.10 -1.91
C VAL A 59 -2.37 -12.77 -1.72
N ALA A 60 -1.17 -12.80 -1.14
CA ALA A 60 -0.32 -11.62 -1.06
C ALA A 60 0.55 -11.51 -2.32
N VAL A 61 0.68 -10.31 -2.87
CA VAL A 61 1.48 -10.04 -4.08
C VAL A 61 2.48 -8.92 -3.80
N SER A 62 3.71 -9.06 -4.25
CA SER A 62 4.70 -7.98 -4.20
C SER A 62 5.44 -7.86 -5.52
N VAL A 63 5.68 -6.63 -5.96
CA VAL A 63 6.58 -6.31 -7.08
C VAL A 63 7.81 -5.65 -6.49
N GLY A 64 8.99 -6.25 -6.67
CA GLY A 64 10.20 -5.72 -6.06
C GLY A 64 11.39 -6.68 -6.15
N PRO A 65 12.53 -6.30 -5.55
CA PRO A 65 13.73 -7.13 -5.54
C PRO A 65 13.52 -8.44 -4.77
N ALA A 66 14.44 -9.38 -4.90
CA ALA A 66 14.38 -10.68 -4.22
C ALA A 66 14.10 -10.55 -2.69
N LYS A 67 14.60 -9.50 -2.05
CA LYS A 67 14.36 -9.21 -0.62
C LYS A 67 12.90 -8.85 -0.29
N ALA A 68 12.06 -8.51 -1.27
CA ALA A 68 10.62 -8.31 -1.05
C ALA A 68 9.91 -9.61 -0.60
N GLN A 69 10.56 -10.77 -0.77
CA GLN A 69 10.12 -12.02 -0.20
C GLN A 69 9.95 -11.95 1.34
N GLU A 70 10.75 -11.16 2.05
CA GLU A 70 10.66 -10.99 3.51
C GLU A 70 9.29 -10.40 3.89
N THR A 71 8.83 -9.38 3.16
CA THR A 71 7.52 -8.75 3.34
C THR A 71 6.39 -9.73 3.04
N LEU A 72 6.50 -10.52 1.97
CA LEU A 72 5.54 -11.58 1.68
C LEU A 72 5.49 -12.65 2.78
N ARG A 73 6.63 -13.03 3.36
CA ARG A 73 6.67 -13.96 4.50
C ARG A 73 5.98 -13.37 5.73
N THR A 74 6.03 -12.05 5.92
CA THR A 74 5.25 -11.36 6.97
C THR A 74 3.75 -11.48 6.70
N ALA A 75 3.27 -11.20 5.48
CA ALA A 75 1.86 -11.37 5.12
C ALA A 75 1.38 -12.83 5.31
N LEU A 76 2.22 -13.80 4.93
CA LEU A 76 1.95 -15.23 5.15
C LEU A 76 1.87 -15.59 6.64
N ALA A 77 2.71 -14.97 7.48
CA ALA A 77 2.70 -15.16 8.93
C ALA A 77 1.47 -14.50 9.59
N MET A 78 1.00 -13.38 9.07
CA MET A 78 -0.26 -12.76 9.50
C MET A 78 -1.46 -13.64 9.19
N GLY A 79 -1.49 -14.34 8.04
CA GLY A 79 -2.61 -15.25 7.72
C GLY A 79 -2.89 -15.45 6.25
N ALA A 80 -2.14 -14.83 5.33
CA ALA A 80 -2.28 -15.10 3.90
C ALA A 80 -1.98 -16.58 3.59
N ASP A 81 -2.63 -17.14 2.57
CA ASP A 81 -2.52 -18.56 2.22
C ASP A 81 -1.29 -18.84 1.38
N ARG A 82 -1.06 -18.03 0.38
CA ARG A 82 0.10 -18.07 -0.51
C ARG A 82 0.52 -16.69 -0.95
N ALA A 83 1.67 -16.61 -1.61
CA ALA A 83 2.21 -15.35 -2.09
C ALA A 83 2.76 -15.46 -3.52
N ILE A 84 2.81 -14.33 -4.21
CA ILE A 84 3.42 -14.16 -5.52
C ILE A 84 4.43 -13.01 -5.43
N LEU A 85 5.69 -13.29 -5.73
CA LEU A 85 6.72 -12.27 -5.93
C LEU A 85 6.91 -12.06 -7.43
N VAL A 86 6.65 -10.83 -7.89
CA VAL A 86 7.12 -10.40 -9.20
C VAL A 86 8.49 -9.76 -8.99
N GLN A 87 9.52 -10.57 -9.24
CA GLN A 87 10.88 -10.18 -8.96
C GLN A 87 11.41 -9.25 -10.05
N VAL A 88 12.03 -8.16 -9.62
CA VAL A 88 12.81 -7.24 -10.45
C VAL A 88 14.24 -7.15 -9.90
N ASP A 89 15.17 -6.65 -10.69
CA ASP A 89 16.56 -6.51 -10.27
C ASP A 89 16.70 -5.43 -9.18
N ASP A 90 17.72 -5.58 -8.33
CA ASP A 90 18.04 -4.58 -7.31
C ASP A 90 18.34 -3.21 -7.96
N GLY A 91 17.74 -2.16 -7.44
CA GLY A 91 17.92 -0.79 -7.91
C GLY A 91 17.03 -0.40 -9.10
N VAL A 92 16.23 -1.32 -9.63
CA VAL A 92 15.21 -0.97 -10.63
C VAL A 92 14.02 -0.33 -9.92
N GLU A 93 13.72 0.90 -10.29
CA GLU A 93 12.51 1.61 -9.86
C GLU A 93 11.34 1.22 -10.78
N VAL A 94 10.30 0.62 -10.21
CA VAL A 94 9.10 0.24 -10.96
C VAL A 94 8.01 1.26 -10.70
N GLU A 95 7.69 2.06 -11.72
CA GLU A 95 6.70 3.13 -11.62
C GLU A 95 5.27 2.61 -11.42
N PRO A 96 4.37 3.41 -10.81
CA PRO A 96 3.00 2.98 -10.46
C PRO A 96 2.21 2.37 -11.62
N LEU A 97 2.33 2.91 -12.84
CA LEU A 97 1.64 2.36 -14.00
C LEU A 97 2.15 0.97 -14.40
N ALA A 98 3.45 0.72 -14.29
CA ALA A 98 4.02 -0.59 -14.57
C ALA A 98 3.56 -1.61 -13.51
N VAL A 99 3.55 -1.22 -12.23
CA VAL A 99 3.00 -2.03 -11.13
C VAL A 99 1.52 -2.34 -11.39
N ALA A 100 0.71 -1.34 -11.77
CA ALA A 100 -0.70 -1.54 -12.07
C ALA A 100 -0.94 -2.50 -13.25
N LYS A 101 -0.12 -2.47 -14.29
CA LYS A 101 -0.18 -3.42 -15.40
C LYS A 101 0.16 -4.85 -14.98
N ILE A 102 1.18 -5.03 -14.13
CA ILE A 102 1.54 -6.33 -13.56
C ILE A 102 0.38 -6.86 -12.71
N LEU A 103 -0.17 -6.03 -11.83
CA LEU A 103 -1.31 -6.42 -10.99
C LEU A 103 -2.53 -6.77 -11.82
N LYS A 104 -2.80 -6.02 -12.92
CA LYS A 104 -3.86 -6.38 -13.86
C LYS A 104 -3.66 -7.78 -14.43
N ALA A 105 -2.45 -8.12 -14.90
CA ALA A 105 -2.18 -9.44 -15.44
C ALA A 105 -2.37 -10.55 -14.39
N ILE A 106 -1.95 -10.32 -13.15
CA ILE A 106 -2.20 -11.24 -12.03
C ILE A 106 -3.71 -11.36 -11.74
N ILE A 107 -4.45 -10.26 -11.76
CA ILE A 107 -5.91 -10.25 -11.57
C ILE A 107 -6.60 -11.04 -12.68
N ASP A 108 -6.13 -10.93 -13.92
CA ASP A 108 -6.67 -11.69 -15.06
C ASP A 108 -6.37 -13.19 -14.94
N GLU A 109 -5.22 -13.58 -14.38
CA GLU A 109 -4.87 -14.98 -14.12
C GLU A 109 -5.65 -15.56 -12.91
N GLU A 110 -5.71 -14.80 -11.82
CA GLU A 110 -6.21 -15.26 -10.53
C GLU A 110 -7.72 -15.09 -10.34
N GLN A 111 -8.37 -14.20 -11.10
CA GLN A 111 -9.80 -13.89 -11.04
C GLN A 111 -10.32 -13.63 -9.62
N PRO A 112 -9.74 -12.69 -8.85
CA PRO A 112 -10.19 -12.39 -7.50
C PRO A 112 -11.56 -11.69 -7.52
N GLY A 113 -12.39 -11.97 -6.51
CA GLY A 113 -13.61 -11.21 -6.26
C GLY A 113 -13.35 -9.84 -5.64
N LEU A 114 -12.21 -9.69 -4.93
CA LEU A 114 -11.85 -8.42 -4.31
C LEU A 114 -10.32 -8.23 -4.35
N VAL A 115 -9.88 -7.03 -4.64
CA VAL A 115 -8.49 -6.60 -4.44
C VAL A 115 -8.50 -5.52 -3.36
N ILE A 116 -7.69 -5.70 -2.32
CA ILE A 116 -7.55 -4.74 -1.23
C ILE A 116 -6.10 -4.29 -1.22
N ALA A 117 -5.84 -3.03 -1.50
CA ALA A 117 -4.50 -2.43 -1.53
C ALA A 117 -4.37 -1.34 -0.48
N GLY A 118 -3.19 -1.09 0.04
CA GLY A 118 -2.93 0.15 0.75
C GLY A 118 -3.21 1.36 -0.15
N LYS A 119 -3.75 2.46 0.40
CA LYS A 119 -4.06 3.64 -0.42
C LYS A 119 -2.80 4.25 -1.04
N GLN A 120 -1.68 4.16 -0.34
CA GLN A 120 -0.39 4.72 -0.74
C GLN A 120 0.75 3.95 -0.08
N ALA A 121 1.97 4.15 -0.55
CA ALA A 121 3.18 3.68 0.13
C ALA A 121 3.89 4.87 0.78
N ILE A 122 4.43 4.69 1.99
CA ILE A 122 5.04 5.77 2.78
C ILE A 122 6.39 6.26 2.24
N ASP A 123 6.95 5.59 1.25
CA ASP A 123 8.24 5.94 0.64
C ASP A 123 8.09 6.95 -0.52
N ASP A 124 6.97 6.92 -1.24
CA ASP A 124 6.74 7.79 -2.40
C ASP A 124 5.42 8.60 -2.35
N ASP A 125 4.49 8.21 -1.49
CA ASP A 125 3.16 8.83 -1.33
C ASP A 125 2.39 9.04 -2.65
N SER A 126 2.67 8.23 -3.69
CA SER A 126 2.10 8.45 -5.02
C SER A 126 0.60 8.23 -5.08
N ASN A 127 0.04 7.32 -4.29
CA ASN A 127 -1.41 7.02 -4.22
C ASN A 127 -2.07 6.80 -5.60
N GLN A 128 -1.46 6.01 -6.47
CA GLN A 128 -1.88 5.87 -7.86
C GLN A 128 -2.26 4.43 -8.25
N VAL A 129 -1.61 3.43 -7.66
CA VAL A 129 -1.69 2.04 -8.13
C VAL A 129 -3.12 1.49 -8.06
N GLY A 130 -3.82 1.65 -6.95
CA GLY A 130 -5.18 1.12 -6.79
C GLY A 130 -6.17 1.65 -7.83
N GLN A 131 -6.14 2.96 -8.06
CA GLN A 131 -6.99 3.63 -9.05
C GLN A 131 -6.63 3.22 -10.48
N MET A 132 -5.34 3.09 -10.80
CA MET A 132 -4.88 2.60 -12.11
C MET A 132 -5.30 1.15 -12.36
N VAL A 133 -5.21 0.29 -11.34
CA VAL A 133 -5.68 -1.10 -11.42
C VAL A 133 -7.18 -1.15 -11.69
N ALA A 134 -7.97 -0.35 -10.99
CA ALA A 134 -9.41 -0.26 -11.19
C ALA A 134 -9.75 0.13 -12.64
N ALA A 135 -9.10 1.18 -13.16
CA ALA A 135 -9.28 1.63 -14.53
C ALA A 135 -8.87 0.59 -15.57
N LEU A 136 -7.68 -0.04 -15.40
CA LEU A 136 -7.16 -1.06 -16.32
C LEU A 136 -8.00 -2.35 -16.34
N THR A 137 -8.66 -2.68 -15.23
CA THR A 137 -9.50 -3.89 -15.12
C THR A 137 -10.99 -3.62 -15.37
N GLY A 138 -11.40 -2.35 -15.50
CA GLY A 138 -12.81 -1.95 -15.61
C GLY A 138 -13.64 -2.27 -14.36
N ARG A 139 -13.00 -2.46 -13.21
CA ARG A 139 -13.67 -2.78 -11.94
C ARG A 139 -14.02 -1.51 -11.17
N PRO A 140 -15.16 -1.47 -10.46
CA PRO A 140 -15.48 -0.38 -9.57
C PRO A 140 -14.46 -0.28 -8.44
N GLN A 141 -14.27 0.95 -7.92
CA GLN A 141 -13.30 1.23 -6.87
C GLN A 141 -13.91 1.98 -5.68
N GLY A 142 -13.48 1.60 -4.47
CA GLY A 142 -13.72 2.32 -3.22
C GLY A 142 -12.38 2.67 -2.59
N THR A 143 -12.01 3.96 -2.63
CA THR A 143 -10.71 4.43 -2.17
C THR A 143 -10.76 5.01 -0.76
N PHE A 144 -9.63 4.97 -0.03
CA PHE A 144 -9.49 5.52 1.32
C PHE A 144 -10.45 4.89 2.34
N ALA A 145 -10.64 3.58 2.27
CA ALA A 145 -11.61 2.87 3.10
C ALA A 145 -11.26 2.94 4.59
N SER A 146 -12.20 3.40 5.40
CA SER A 146 -12.22 3.29 6.86
C SER A 146 -13.21 2.24 7.36
N LYS A 147 -14.08 1.69 6.48
CA LYS A 147 -14.96 0.56 6.75
C LYS A 147 -15.25 -0.21 5.46
N VAL A 148 -15.27 -1.54 5.55
CA VAL A 148 -15.56 -2.44 4.43
C VAL A 148 -16.58 -3.49 4.88
N GLU A 149 -17.72 -3.59 4.20
CA GLU A 149 -18.79 -4.55 4.48
C GLU A 149 -19.20 -5.29 3.22
N VAL A 150 -18.85 -6.57 3.14
CA VAL A 150 -19.21 -7.43 2.01
C VAL A 150 -20.55 -8.11 2.28
N SER A 151 -21.47 -8.03 1.33
CA SER A 151 -22.78 -8.69 1.39
C SER A 151 -23.20 -9.19 0.02
N GLY A 152 -23.33 -10.51 -0.12
CA GLY A 152 -23.69 -11.14 -1.39
C GLY A 152 -22.69 -10.82 -2.51
N ASP A 153 -23.16 -10.16 -3.56
CA ASP A 153 -22.39 -9.76 -4.73
C ASP A 153 -21.91 -8.29 -4.69
N SER A 154 -21.98 -7.66 -3.52
CA SER A 154 -21.64 -6.24 -3.34
C SER A 154 -20.72 -6.02 -2.14
N VAL A 155 -20.05 -4.87 -2.14
CA VAL A 155 -19.26 -4.36 -1.03
C VAL A 155 -19.58 -2.89 -0.78
N ALA A 156 -19.98 -2.57 0.46
CA ALA A 156 -20.13 -1.20 0.93
C ALA A 156 -18.78 -0.72 1.48
N VAL A 157 -18.28 0.39 0.98
CA VAL A 157 -17.00 1.00 1.38
C VAL A 157 -17.27 2.39 1.91
N THR A 158 -17.02 2.60 3.21
CA THR A 158 -17.03 3.93 3.81
C THR A 158 -15.64 4.54 3.66
N ARG A 159 -15.57 5.71 3.06
CA ARG A 159 -14.37 6.41 2.64
C ARG A 159 -14.12 7.65 3.47
N GLU A 160 -12.86 7.93 3.78
CA GLU A 160 -12.43 9.20 4.33
C GLU A 160 -12.31 10.23 3.19
N VAL A 161 -13.09 11.30 3.25
CA VAL A 161 -13.06 12.42 2.30
C VAL A 161 -12.96 13.75 3.06
N ASP A 162 -12.56 14.84 2.40
CA ASP A 162 -12.30 16.12 3.07
C ASP A 162 -13.53 16.66 3.83
N GLY A 163 -14.74 16.40 3.33
CA GLY A 163 -15.99 16.80 3.98
C GLY A 163 -16.51 15.85 5.06
N GLY A 164 -15.81 14.74 5.35
CA GLY A 164 -16.25 13.74 6.33
C GLY A 164 -16.19 12.31 5.79
N LEU A 165 -17.28 11.55 5.93
CA LEU A 165 -17.37 10.16 5.48
C LEU A 165 -18.37 10.03 4.31
N GLU A 166 -17.99 9.23 3.32
CA GLU A 166 -18.86 8.87 2.20
C GLU A 166 -18.94 7.33 2.11
N THR A 167 -20.14 6.77 1.97
CA THR A 167 -20.29 5.34 1.73
C THR A 167 -20.71 5.09 0.29
N VAL A 168 -19.91 4.29 -0.43
CA VAL A 168 -20.21 3.84 -1.79
C VAL A 168 -20.48 2.34 -1.80
N ASN A 169 -21.48 1.92 -2.57
CA ASN A 169 -21.80 0.51 -2.78
C ASN A 169 -21.25 0.07 -4.15
N LEU A 170 -20.40 -0.93 -4.15
CA LEU A 170 -19.73 -1.44 -5.33
C LEU A 170 -20.21 -2.86 -5.62
N LYS A 171 -20.41 -3.17 -6.90
CA LYS A 171 -20.64 -4.54 -7.34
C LYS A 171 -19.30 -5.29 -7.42
N LEU A 172 -19.26 -6.52 -6.92
CA LEU A 172 -18.09 -7.39 -7.06
C LEU A 172 -18.01 -7.94 -8.51
N PRO A 173 -16.80 -8.14 -9.06
CA PRO A 173 -15.50 -7.93 -8.44
C PRO A 173 -15.11 -6.44 -8.36
N ALA A 174 -14.43 -6.03 -7.29
CA ALA A 174 -14.11 -4.63 -7.00
C ALA A 174 -12.66 -4.43 -6.55
N ILE A 175 -12.21 -3.16 -6.55
CA ILE A 175 -10.93 -2.72 -6.01
C ILE A 175 -11.20 -1.80 -4.82
N VAL A 176 -10.52 -2.04 -3.70
CA VAL A 176 -10.60 -1.20 -2.49
C VAL A 176 -9.20 -0.76 -2.12
N THR A 177 -9.04 0.53 -1.75
CA THR A 177 -7.80 1.00 -1.13
C THR A 177 -8.05 1.40 0.32
N THR A 178 -7.14 1.05 1.23
CA THR A 178 -7.35 1.15 2.67
C THR A 178 -6.71 2.39 3.27
N ASP A 179 -7.44 3.07 4.15
CA ASP A 179 -6.90 4.05 5.09
C ASP A 179 -6.43 3.36 6.38
N LEU A 180 -5.58 4.02 7.17
CA LEU A 180 -5.09 3.50 8.46
C LEU A 180 -6.20 3.34 9.51
N ARG A 181 -7.35 4.02 9.32
CA ARG A 181 -8.50 3.96 10.22
C ARG A 181 -9.37 2.71 10.06
N LEU A 182 -9.13 1.90 9.01
CA LEU A 182 -9.96 0.73 8.70
C LEU A 182 -9.91 -0.34 9.80
N ASN A 183 -8.73 -0.63 10.28
CA ASN A 183 -8.51 -1.64 11.32
C ASN A 183 -7.15 -1.46 12.01
N GLU A 184 -6.90 -2.29 13.01
CA GLU A 184 -5.60 -2.45 13.66
C GLU A 184 -5.03 -3.81 13.27
N PRO A 185 -3.86 -3.87 12.60
CA PRO A 185 -3.25 -5.12 12.16
C PRO A 185 -2.81 -5.98 13.35
N ARG A 186 -3.03 -7.29 13.22
CA ARG A 186 -2.56 -8.27 14.20
C ARG A 186 -1.06 -8.49 14.12
N TYR A 187 -0.45 -8.79 15.24
CA TYR A 187 0.91 -9.32 15.29
C TYR A 187 0.93 -10.80 14.91
N ALA A 188 1.90 -11.18 14.06
CA ALA A 188 2.11 -12.58 13.76
C ALA A 188 2.69 -13.31 14.99
N SER A 189 2.06 -14.42 15.39
CA SER A 189 2.58 -15.26 16.48
C SER A 189 3.83 -16.03 16.02
N LEU A 190 4.72 -16.39 16.96
CA LEU A 190 5.91 -17.16 16.64
C LEU A 190 5.60 -18.48 15.88
N PRO A 191 4.59 -19.28 16.26
CA PRO A 191 4.19 -20.45 15.48
C PRO A 191 3.79 -20.12 14.04
N ASN A 192 3.09 -19.00 13.81
CA ASN A 192 2.68 -18.57 12.48
C ASN A 192 3.88 -18.11 11.63
N ILE A 193 4.87 -17.44 12.24
CA ILE A 193 6.14 -17.08 11.58
C ILE A 193 6.87 -18.34 11.11
N MET A 194 6.91 -19.38 11.95
CA MET A 194 7.53 -20.66 11.58
C MET A 194 6.77 -21.36 10.43
N LYS A 195 5.44 -21.42 10.50
CA LYS A 195 4.60 -21.97 9.43
C LYS A 195 4.71 -21.20 8.11
N ALA A 196 4.86 -19.89 8.18
CA ALA A 196 4.98 -19.04 7.00
C ALA A 196 6.20 -19.41 6.12
N LYS A 197 7.26 -19.99 6.69
CA LYS A 197 8.45 -20.43 5.94
C LYS A 197 8.14 -21.52 4.91
N SER A 198 7.14 -22.37 5.17
CA SER A 198 6.74 -23.47 4.29
C SER A 198 5.52 -23.16 3.41
N LYS A 199 4.83 -22.03 3.65
CA LYS A 199 3.69 -21.63 2.80
C LYS A 199 4.15 -21.35 1.37
N PRO A 200 3.29 -21.65 0.35
CA PRO A 200 3.63 -21.44 -1.06
C PRO A 200 3.98 -19.98 -1.35
N LEU A 201 5.08 -19.78 -2.04
CA LEU A 201 5.51 -18.48 -2.58
C LEU A 201 6.06 -18.74 -3.98
N ALA A 202 5.32 -18.27 -4.98
CA ALA A 202 5.74 -18.31 -6.37
C ALA A 202 6.56 -17.07 -6.71
N THR A 203 7.62 -17.25 -7.51
CA THR A 203 8.41 -16.14 -8.05
C THR A 203 8.27 -16.13 -9.56
N LYS A 204 7.89 -14.99 -10.12
CA LYS A 204 7.76 -14.70 -11.54
C LYS A 204 8.51 -13.40 -11.87
N SER A 205 8.79 -13.14 -13.14
CA SER A 205 9.34 -11.86 -13.61
C SER A 205 8.23 -10.98 -14.20
N ALA A 206 8.51 -9.69 -14.40
CA ALA A 206 7.59 -8.80 -15.13
C ALA A 206 7.40 -9.26 -16.59
N ALA A 207 8.43 -9.87 -17.20
CA ALA A 207 8.37 -10.43 -18.54
C ALA A 207 7.40 -11.60 -18.66
N ASP A 208 7.24 -12.43 -17.62
CA ASP A 208 6.25 -13.52 -17.57
C ASP A 208 4.81 -13.02 -17.69
N TYR A 209 4.59 -11.75 -17.36
CA TYR A 209 3.31 -11.05 -17.49
C TYR A 209 3.25 -10.14 -18.73
N GLY A 210 4.29 -10.14 -19.56
CA GLY A 210 4.36 -9.32 -20.77
C GLY A 210 4.40 -7.81 -20.50
N VAL A 211 4.87 -7.38 -19.32
CA VAL A 211 4.88 -5.97 -18.92
C VAL A 211 6.28 -5.39 -19.03
N ASP A 212 6.40 -4.29 -19.78
CA ASP A 212 7.58 -3.44 -19.81
C ASP A 212 7.60 -2.56 -18.54
N ILE A 213 8.68 -2.68 -17.76
CA ILE A 213 8.92 -1.95 -16.52
C ILE A 213 9.97 -0.84 -16.67
N ALA A 214 10.41 -0.53 -17.88
CA ALA A 214 11.38 0.53 -18.10
C ALA A 214 10.86 1.87 -17.52
N PRO A 215 11.66 2.53 -16.68
CA PRO A 215 11.24 3.79 -16.07
C PRO A 215 11.11 4.89 -17.11
N ARG A 216 10.11 5.75 -16.96
CA ARG A 216 9.87 6.92 -17.83
C ARG A 216 10.31 8.22 -17.17
N LEU A 217 10.50 8.20 -15.85
CA LEU A 217 10.98 9.32 -15.06
C LEU A 217 12.42 9.09 -14.62
N LYS A 218 13.14 10.18 -14.37
CA LYS A 218 14.49 10.15 -13.80
C LYS A 218 14.54 11.10 -12.63
N THR A 219 14.84 10.58 -11.45
CA THR A 219 15.11 11.41 -10.25
C THR A 219 16.38 12.22 -10.50
N LEU A 220 16.25 13.56 -10.53
CA LEU A 220 17.38 14.44 -10.78
C LEU A 220 18.14 14.76 -9.50
N LYS A 221 17.42 14.97 -8.39
CA LYS A 221 18.02 15.32 -7.10
C LYS A 221 17.07 14.98 -5.96
N VAL A 222 17.63 14.46 -4.87
CA VAL A 222 16.98 14.31 -3.57
C VAL A 222 17.72 15.14 -2.56
N ALA A 223 16.99 15.87 -1.70
CA ALA A 223 17.55 16.68 -0.63
C ALA A 223 16.72 16.54 0.64
N GLU A 224 17.34 16.72 1.80
CA GLU A 224 16.57 16.83 3.05
C GLU A 224 15.67 18.07 3.02
N PRO A 225 14.49 18.03 3.68
CA PRO A 225 13.65 19.20 3.82
C PRO A 225 14.41 20.34 4.51
N PRO A 226 14.16 21.60 4.16
CA PRO A 226 14.78 22.72 4.84
C PRO A 226 14.40 22.73 6.32
N VAL A 227 15.35 23.14 7.16
CA VAL A 227 15.09 23.29 8.59
C VAL A 227 14.01 24.36 8.80
N ARG A 228 12.91 23.98 9.39
CA ARG A 228 11.82 24.91 9.73
C ARG A 228 12.29 25.81 10.87
N GLN A 229 12.10 27.12 10.70
CA GLN A 229 12.30 28.08 11.80
C GLN A 229 11.11 27.98 12.78
N ALA A 230 11.39 28.28 14.04
CA ALA A 230 10.33 28.36 15.05
C ALA A 230 9.34 29.46 14.68
N GLY A 231 8.06 29.23 14.97
CA GLY A 231 7.03 30.24 14.83
C GLY A 231 7.17 31.36 15.89
N ILE A 232 6.34 32.39 15.76
CA ILE A 232 6.28 33.51 16.71
C ILE A 232 5.31 33.11 17.83
N LYS A 233 5.73 33.28 19.08
CA LYS A 233 4.82 33.18 20.22
C LYS A 233 4.09 34.51 20.38
N VAL A 234 2.77 34.48 20.47
CA VAL A 234 1.92 35.65 20.72
C VAL A 234 1.42 35.65 22.17
N ALA A 235 1.08 36.82 22.70
CA ALA A 235 0.74 36.98 24.12
C ALA A 235 -0.63 36.38 24.49
N ASP A 236 -1.61 36.51 23.60
CA ASP A 236 -3.00 36.12 23.83
C ASP A 236 -3.72 35.76 22.53
N VAL A 237 -5.01 35.42 22.62
CA VAL A 237 -5.85 35.04 21.49
C VAL A 237 -6.08 36.21 20.52
N ASP A 238 -6.24 37.44 21.03
CA ASP A 238 -6.47 38.60 20.20
C ASP A 238 -5.25 38.92 19.33
N ALA A 239 -4.06 38.80 19.89
CA ALA A 239 -2.80 38.93 19.15
C ALA A 239 -2.64 37.81 18.10
N LEU A 240 -3.10 36.57 18.40
CA LEU A 240 -3.11 35.47 17.42
C LEU A 240 -4.05 35.80 16.25
N VAL A 241 -5.28 36.20 16.53
CA VAL A 241 -6.27 36.58 15.50
C VAL A 241 -5.77 37.73 14.63
N ALA A 242 -5.19 38.76 15.27
CA ALA A 242 -4.60 39.88 14.53
C ALA A 242 -3.48 39.40 13.58
N LYS A 243 -2.62 38.49 14.05
CA LYS A 243 -1.52 37.94 13.23
C LYS A 243 -2.01 37.05 12.09
N LEU A 244 -3.05 36.24 12.32
CA LEU A 244 -3.67 35.41 11.26
C LEU A 244 -4.32 36.30 10.18
N LYS A 245 -4.98 37.39 10.56
CA LYS A 245 -5.53 38.37 9.61
C LYS A 245 -4.43 39.06 8.80
N GLU A 246 -3.32 39.47 9.46
CA GLU A 246 -2.16 40.06 8.76
C GLU A 246 -1.58 39.08 7.71
N LEU A 247 -1.59 37.78 7.99
CA LEU A 247 -1.11 36.72 7.10
C LEU A 247 -2.14 36.31 6.04
N GLY A 248 -3.36 36.83 6.08
CA GLY A 248 -4.43 36.51 5.12
C GLY A 248 -5.01 35.10 5.24
N VAL A 249 -4.92 34.48 6.43
CA VAL A 249 -5.44 33.12 6.70
C VAL A 249 -6.64 33.10 7.63
N ALA A 250 -7.14 34.27 8.05
CA ALA A 250 -8.37 34.45 8.82
C ALA A 250 -9.08 35.75 8.43
#